data_c77395e0fa969cd2ceaced7ecd08a5d8
#
_entry.id   c77395e0fa969cd2ceaced7ecd08a5d8
#
_cell.length_a   1.000
_cell.length_b   1.000
_cell.length_c   1.000
_cell.angle_alpha   90.00
_cell.angle_beta   90.00
_cell.angle_gamma   90.00
#
_symmetry.space_group_name_H-M   'P 1'
#
loop_
_entity.id
_entity.type
_entity.pdbx_description
1 polymer ?
#
loop_
_entity_poly.entity_id
_entity_poly.type
_entity_poly.pdbx_seq_one_letter_code
_entity_poly.pdbx_strand_id
1 'polypeptide(L)'
;AYRRQRQMCIRDSWCANFHGTGNPVLLAKLPAGLKDGRRVEPTEEQRDLINAHPEGCGFWAWLFEYTGLRMGEANGLQWKDVDLDAGKITPVQAMPWDHNQPYRELLKTEKAYRSIPILTPLRPMLEAGKAAHQPEDYVLSGTSKPLTQCQYSHQWMLYCRELGLCESYTRTTKMPAYQNRPERIVERVVYKPLVTAHQFRHLFATNLFYAGVPDMVAQQLLGHSDIMTTRRIYQHLREKENARYTAQLDAYVSKNL
;
A
#
# COMPACT_ATOMS: atom_id res chain seq x y z
N ALA A 1 -5.72 10.84 1.79
CA ALA A 1 -6.82 9.85 1.88
C ALA A 1 -7.31 9.66 3.32
N TYR A 2 -6.47 9.36 4.27
CA TYR A 2 -6.83 9.15 5.68
C TYR A 2 -7.54 10.36 6.32
N ARG A 3 -7.14 11.60 6.01
CA ARG A 3 -7.82 12.81 6.48
C ARG A 3 -9.18 13.02 5.80
N ARG A 4 -9.34 12.72 4.51
CA ARG A 4 -10.64 12.79 3.83
C ARG A 4 -11.60 11.73 4.38
N GLN A 5 -11.12 10.54 4.66
CA GLN A 5 -11.92 9.46 5.24
C GLN A 5 -12.32 9.78 6.69
N ARG A 6 -11.43 10.37 7.49
CA ARG A 6 -11.75 10.86 8.83
C ARG A 6 -12.74 12.03 8.81
N GLN A 7 -12.65 12.93 7.84
CA GLN A 7 -13.64 14.00 7.64
C GLN A 7 -15.00 13.45 7.19
N MET A 8 -15.02 12.41 6.32
CA MET A 8 -16.26 11.71 5.97
C MET A 8 -16.88 11.02 7.18
N CYS A 9 -16.12 10.26 7.97
CA CYS A 9 -16.62 9.61 9.17
C CYS A 9 -17.12 10.61 10.24
N ILE A 10 -16.43 11.73 10.44
CA ILE A 10 -16.88 12.81 11.34
C ILE A 10 -18.15 13.45 10.81
N ARG A 11 -18.23 13.71 9.51
CA ARG A 11 -19.43 14.23 8.85
C ARG A 11 -20.62 13.29 9.00
N ASP A 12 -20.42 12.01 8.72
CA ASP A 12 -21.50 11.01 8.73
C ASP A 12 -21.97 10.73 10.17
N SER A 13 -21.04 10.69 11.14
CA SER A 13 -21.36 10.58 12.56
C SER A 13 -22.06 11.84 13.10
N TRP A 14 -21.66 13.02 12.64
CA TRP A 14 -22.30 14.27 13.07
C TRP A 14 -23.71 14.42 12.45
N CYS A 15 -23.87 14.10 11.16
CA CYS A 15 -25.18 14.09 10.50
C CYS A 15 -26.13 13.05 11.10
N ALA A 16 -25.64 11.91 11.60
CA ALA A 16 -26.45 10.89 12.24
C ALA A 16 -26.93 11.31 13.66
N ASN A 17 -26.18 12.15 14.37
CA ASN A 17 -26.43 12.50 15.76
C ASN A 17 -27.04 13.93 15.99
N PHE A 18 -26.97 14.79 14.96
CA PHE A 18 -27.46 16.16 15.05
C PHE A 18 -28.40 16.49 13.89
N HIS A 19 -29.70 16.58 14.15
CA HIS A 19 -30.71 17.03 13.19
C HIS A 19 -30.69 18.55 12.97
N GLY A 20 -29.50 19.16 12.92
CA GLY A 20 -29.34 20.60 12.73
C GLY A 20 -29.17 20.98 11.26
N THR A 21 -29.71 22.10 10.87
CA THR A 21 -29.64 22.70 9.55
C THR A 21 -28.20 23.16 9.23
N GLY A 22 -27.45 22.35 8.51
CA GLY A 22 -26.16 22.74 7.95
C GLY A 22 -25.00 21.89 8.46
N ASN A 23 -24.28 21.26 7.52
CA ASN A 23 -23.08 20.51 7.81
C ASN A 23 -21.89 21.49 7.93
N PRO A 24 -21.31 21.74 9.13
CA PRO A 24 -20.21 22.69 9.29
C PRO A 24 -18.95 22.29 8.52
N VAL A 25 -18.84 21.02 8.13
CA VAL A 25 -17.70 20.52 7.32
C VAL A 25 -17.77 20.98 5.87
N LEU A 26 -18.96 21.34 5.36
CA LEU A 26 -19.12 21.93 4.01
C LEU A 26 -18.51 23.33 3.92
N LEU A 27 -18.41 24.04 5.03
CA LEU A 27 -17.83 25.39 5.13
C LEU A 27 -16.34 25.37 5.51
N ALA A 28 -15.81 24.22 5.94
CA ALA A 28 -14.41 24.07 6.30
C ALA A 28 -13.55 24.01 5.03
N LYS A 29 -13.01 25.14 4.60
CA LYS A 29 -11.97 25.17 3.59
C LYS A 29 -10.72 24.48 4.16
N LEU A 30 -10.16 23.52 3.40
CA LEU A 30 -8.85 22.97 3.74
C LEU A 30 -7.84 24.14 3.74
N PRO A 31 -6.97 24.26 4.77
CA PRO A 31 -5.92 25.27 4.75
C PRO A 31 -5.14 25.23 3.44
N ALA A 32 -4.98 26.36 2.79
CA ALA A 32 -4.12 26.51 1.64
C ALA A 32 -2.69 26.15 2.05
N GLY A 33 -1.98 25.35 1.24
CA GLY A 33 -0.59 24.98 1.53
C GLY A 33 -0.39 23.68 2.32
N LEU A 34 -1.42 22.87 2.55
CA LEU A 34 -1.20 21.49 2.95
C LEU A 34 -0.40 20.82 1.83
N LYS A 35 0.87 20.52 2.13
CA LYS A 35 1.71 19.71 1.23
C LYS A 35 0.91 18.48 0.85
N ASP A 36 0.64 18.31 -0.45
CA ASP A 36 0.18 17.04 -0.96
C ASP A 36 1.17 16.00 -0.43
N GLY A 37 0.71 15.11 0.41
CA GLY A 37 1.51 13.99 0.89
C GLY A 37 1.71 13.06 -0.29
N ARG A 38 2.52 13.49 -1.27
CA ARG A 38 2.88 12.68 -2.42
C ARG A 38 3.54 11.43 -1.87
N ARG A 39 2.96 10.30 -2.20
CA ARG A 39 3.52 9.01 -1.83
C ARG A 39 4.71 8.80 -2.73
N VAL A 40 5.89 8.85 -2.13
CA VAL A 40 7.16 8.61 -2.80
C VAL A 40 7.32 7.09 -2.92
N GLU A 41 7.75 6.62 -4.07
CA GLU A 41 8.13 5.22 -4.28
C GLU A 41 9.31 4.85 -3.38
N PRO A 42 9.53 3.56 -3.09
CA PRO A 42 10.77 3.11 -2.47
C PRO A 42 11.96 3.54 -3.32
N THR A 43 13.05 3.99 -2.70
CA THR A 43 14.27 4.30 -3.42
C THR A 43 14.91 3.04 -4.01
N GLU A 44 15.83 3.21 -4.94
CA GLU A 44 16.53 2.09 -5.56
C GLU A 44 17.31 1.28 -4.52
N GLU A 45 18.02 1.97 -3.60
CA GLU A 45 18.74 1.33 -2.50
C GLU A 45 17.82 0.55 -1.54
N GLN A 46 16.62 1.08 -1.26
CA GLN A 46 15.64 0.39 -0.43
C GLN A 46 15.13 -0.88 -1.11
N ARG A 47 14.92 -0.82 -2.42
CA ARG A 47 14.51 -1.98 -3.21
C ARG A 47 15.61 -3.03 -3.29
N ASP A 48 16.85 -2.62 -3.50
CA ASP A 48 17.99 -3.54 -3.59
C ASP A 48 18.18 -4.30 -2.28
N LEU A 49 18.05 -3.62 -1.13
CA LEU A 49 18.09 -4.27 0.18
C LEU A 49 16.97 -5.31 0.34
N ILE A 50 15.73 -4.98 -0.07
CA ILE A 50 14.59 -5.89 0.00
C ILE A 50 14.76 -7.05 -0.97
N ASN A 51 15.26 -6.80 -2.17
CA ASN A 51 15.52 -7.81 -3.18
C ASN A 51 16.60 -8.80 -2.76
N ALA A 52 17.58 -8.35 -1.99
CA ALA A 52 18.60 -9.21 -1.40
C ALA A 52 18.07 -10.10 -0.26
N HIS A 53 16.91 -9.78 0.31
CA HIS A 53 16.28 -10.50 1.43
C HIS A 53 14.81 -10.84 1.11
N PRO A 54 14.54 -11.70 0.12
CA PRO A 54 13.20 -11.98 -0.37
C PRO A 54 12.36 -12.88 0.55
N GLU A 55 12.95 -13.48 1.58
CA GLU A 55 12.28 -14.37 2.52
C GLU A 55 11.36 -13.62 3.49
N GLY A 56 10.39 -14.34 4.06
CA GLY A 56 9.44 -13.78 5.04
C GLY A 56 8.67 -12.57 4.48
N CYS A 57 8.81 -11.41 5.12
CA CYS A 57 8.13 -10.20 4.66
C CYS A 57 8.72 -9.61 3.37
N GLY A 58 9.92 -10.02 2.93
CA GLY A 58 10.45 -9.67 1.62
C GLY A 58 9.54 -10.18 0.50
N PHE A 59 9.01 -11.38 0.63
CA PHE A 59 7.99 -11.89 -0.28
C PHE A 59 6.74 -10.98 -0.35
N TRP A 60 6.32 -10.36 0.75
CA TRP A 60 5.20 -9.42 0.73
C TRP A 60 5.50 -8.19 -0.13
N ALA A 61 6.72 -7.64 -0.01
CA ALA A 61 7.15 -6.52 -0.86
C ALA A 61 7.09 -6.90 -2.34
N TRP A 62 7.62 -8.06 -2.72
CA TRP A 62 7.58 -8.57 -4.08
C TRP A 62 6.15 -8.79 -4.57
N LEU A 63 5.29 -9.34 -3.72
CA LEU A 63 3.88 -9.51 -4.06
C LEU A 63 3.23 -8.15 -4.40
N PHE A 64 3.46 -7.11 -3.59
CA PHE A 64 2.92 -5.78 -3.86
C PHE A 64 3.55 -5.13 -5.09
N GLU A 65 4.86 -5.27 -5.29
CA GLU A 65 5.60 -4.69 -6.41
C GLU A 65 5.20 -5.29 -7.75
N TYR A 66 4.97 -6.60 -7.81
CA TYR A 66 4.70 -7.29 -9.08
C TYR A 66 3.22 -7.55 -9.35
N THR A 67 2.34 -7.24 -8.42
CA THR A 67 0.88 -7.41 -8.61
C THR A 67 0.07 -6.12 -8.46
N GLY A 68 0.63 -5.15 -7.75
CA GLY A 68 -0.08 -3.92 -7.40
C GLY A 68 -1.33 -4.15 -6.54
N LEU A 69 -1.44 -5.25 -5.81
CA LEU A 69 -2.55 -5.54 -4.90
C LEU A 69 -2.69 -4.45 -3.83
N ARG A 70 -3.93 -4.14 -3.43
CA ARG A 70 -4.18 -3.39 -2.21
C ARG A 70 -3.87 -4.27 -1.00
N MET A 71 -3.51 -3.64 0.14
CA MET A 71 -3.24 -4.38 1.37
C MET A 71 -4.37 -5.34 1.76
N GLY A 72 -5.63 -4.88 1.71
CA GLY A 72 -6.78 -5.73 2.01
C GLY A 72 -6.96 -6.89 1.02
N GLU A 73 -6.69 -6.67 -0.27
CA GLU A 73 -6.71 -7.72 -1.30
C GLU A 73 -5.61 -8.76 -1.05
N ALA A 74 -4.40 -8.31 -0.76
CA ALA A 74 -3.27 -9.21 -0.45
C ALA A 74 -3.51 -10.00 0.84
N ASN A 75 -4.07 -9.36 1.89
CA ASN A 75 -4.42 -10.04 3.14
C ASN A 75 -5.58 -11.04 2.96
N GLY A 76 -6.41 -10.85 1.91
CA GLY A 76 -7.51 -11.74 1.56
C GLY A 76 -7.16 -12.80 0.51
N LEU A 77 -5.96 -12.74 -0.08
CA LEU A 77 -5.52 -13.66 -1.13
C LEU A 77 -5.22 -15.04 -0.54
N GLN A 78 -5.78 -16.08 -1.13
CA GLN A 78 -5.54 -17.47 -0.77
C GLN A 78 -4.75 -18.18 -1.88
N TRP A 79 -4.06 -19.29 -1.56
CA TRP A 79 -3.26 -20.02 -2.53
C TRP A 79 -4.08 -20.63 -3.68
N LYS A 80 -5.37 -20.92 -3.48
CA LYS A 80 -6.28 -21.33 -4.55
C LYS A 80 -6.55 -20.25 -5.59
N ASP A 81 -6.36 -18.95 -5.23
CA ASP A 81 -6.57 -17.82 -6.12
C ASP A 81 -5.34 -17.55 -7.01
N VAL A 82 -4.25 -18.32 -6.80
CA VAL A 82 -3.01 -18.29 -7.58
C VAL A 82 -3.02 -19.46 -8.56
N ASP A 83 -3.24 -19.16 -9.82
CA ASP A 83 -3.23 -20.13 -10.93
C ASP A 83 -1.88 -20.05 -11.67
N LEU A 84 -0.99 -20.98 -11.33
CA LEU A 84 0.37 -21.04 -11.92
C LEU A 84 0.33 -21.52 -13.37
N ASP A 85 -0.62 -22.39 -13.74
CA ASP A 85 -0.75 -22.94 -15.08
C ASP A 85 -1.25 -21.88 -16.04
N ALA A 86 -2.30 -21.14 -15.65
CA ALA A 86 -2.77 -20.00 -16.41
C ALA A 86 -1.92 -18.73 -16.24
N GLY A 87 -0.92 -18.73 -15.34
CA GLY A 87 0.00 -17.62 -15.11
C GLY A 87 -0.69 -16.37 -14.55
N LYS A 88 -1.67 -16.53 -13.66
CA LYS A 88 -2.49 -15.40 -13.16
C LYS A 88 -2.85 -15.53 -11.68
N ILE A 89 -3.08 -14.38 -11.06
CA ILE A 89 -3.65 -14.23 -9.72
C ILE A 89 -5.02 -13.55 -9.85
N THR A 90 -6.04 -14.11 -9.21
CA THR A 90 -7.40 -13.57 -9.26
C THR A 90 -7.91 -13.32 -7.83
N PRO A 91 -7.68 -12.13 -7.27
CA PRO A 91 -8.21 -11.81 -5.93
C PRO A 91 -9.73 -11.81 -5.97
N VAL A 92 -10.36 -12.62 -5.12
CA VAL A 92 -11.83 -12.77 -5.06
C VAL A 92 -12.43 -12.03 -3.86
N GLN A 93 -11.61 -11.64 -2.90
CA GLN A 93 -12.03 -10.97 -1.67
C GLN A 93 -10.95 -10.02 -1.18
N ALA A 94 -11.33 -9.12 -0.29
CA ALA A 94 -10.41 -8.33 0.49
C ALA A 94 -10.66 -8.59 1.98
N MET A 95 -9.58 -8.55 2.77
CA MET A 95 -9.61 -8.67 4.24
C MET A 95 -8.96 -7.41 4.85
N PRO A 96 -9.63 -6.24 4.74
CA PRO A 96 -9.20 -5.04 5.46
C PRO A 96 -9.40 -5.23 6.96
N TRP A 97 -8.92 -4.26 7.76
CA TRP A 97 -9.03 -4.32 9.21
C TRP A 97 -10.00 -3.27 9.75
N ASP A 98 -10.79 -3.69 10.72
CA ASP A 98 -11.55 -2.85 11.62
C ASP A 98 -11.17 -3.18 13.06
N HIS A 99 -10.77 -2.17 13.85
CA HIS A 99 -10.29 -2.35 15.23
C HIS A 99 -9.33 -3.54 15.41
N ASN A 100 -8.30 -3.62 14.55
CA ASN A 100 -7.28 -4.68 14.51
C ASN A 100 -7.74 -6.04 13.95
N GLN A 101 -9.04 -6.26 13.75
CA GLN A 101 -9.55 -7.54 13.25
C GLN A 101 -9.76 -7.48 11.73
N PRO A 102 -9.30 -8.51 10.99
CA PRO A 102 -9.63 -8.62 9.58
C PRO A 102 -11.12 -8.94 9.43
N TYR A 103 -11.77 -8.26 8.49
CA TYR A 103 -13.15 -8.57 8.13
C TYR A 103 -13.26 -8.81 6.64
N ARG A 104 -14.15 -9.72 6.25
CA ARG A 104 -14.34 -10.06 4.84
C ARG A 104 -15.14 -8.99 4.13
N GLU A 105 -14.54 -8.40 3.11
CA GLU A 105 -15.21 -7.53 2.17
C GLU A 105 -15.22 -8.20 0.78
N LEU A 106 -16.43 -8.50 0.27
CA LEU A 106 -16.56 -8.98 -1.10
C LEU A 106 -16.25 -7.83 -2.06
N LEU A 107 -15.59 -8.15 -3.15
CA LEU A 107 -15.29 -7.17 -4.18
C LEU A 107 -16.61 -6.69 -4.82
N LYS A 108 -16.97 -5.43 -4.60
CA LYS A 108 -18.31 -4.87 -4.85
C LYS A 108 -18.66 -4.65 -6.33
N THR A 109 -17.70 -4.78 -7.24
CA THR A 109 -17.90 -4.49 -8.67
C THR A 109 -17.25 -5.54 -9.54
N GLU A 110 -17.81 -5.80 -10.72
CA GLU A 110 -17.19 -6.67 -11.74
C GLU A 110 -15.75 -6.23 -12.07
N LYS A 111 -15.46 -4.94 -12.04
CA LYS A 111 -14.11 -4.39 -12.24
C LYS A 111 -13.12 -4.72 -11.11
N ALA A 112 -13.60 -5.15 -9.96
CA ALA A 112 -12.76 -5.58 -8.86
C ALA A 112 -12.28 -7.02 -9.03
N TYR A 113 -13.06 -7.86 -9.73
CA TYR A 113 -12.66 -9.18 -10.18
C TYR A 113 -11.75 -9.03 -11.40
N ARG A 114 -10.45 -8.91 -11.13
CA ARG A 114 -9.45 -8.77 -12.18
C ARG A 114 -8.47 -9.92 -12.14
N SER A 115 -7.98 -10.28 -13.30
CA SER A 115 -6.88 -11.22 -13.44
C SER A 115 -5.56 -10.43 -13.54
N ILE A 116 -4.63 -10.70 -12.65
CA ILE A 116 -3.32 -10.07 -12.61
C ILE A 116 -2.31 -11.09 -13.14
N PRO A 117 -1.52 -10.79 -14.18
CA PRO A 117 -0.52 -11.73 -14.69
C PRO A 117 0.59 -11.95 -13.66
N ILE A 118 1.04 -13.20 -13.55
CA ILE A 118 2.21 -13.55 -12.75
C ILE A 118 3.46 -13.19 -13.56
N LEU A 119 4.14 -12.15 -13.10
CA LEU A 119 5.40 -11.72 -13.73
C LEU A 119 6.55 -12.67 -13.36
N THR A 120 7.51 -12.80 -14.28
CA THR A 120 8.63 -13.75 -14.19
C THR A 120 9.38 -13.70 -12.84
N PRO A 121 9.72 -12.53 -12.27
CA PRO A 121 10.44 -12.49 -11.00
C PRO A 121 9.65 -13.07 -9.81
N LEU A 122 8.33 -12.92 -9.79
CA LEU A 122 7.48 -13.40 -8.69
C LEU A 122 7.18 -14.91 -8.77
N ARG A 123 7.23 -15.50 -9.97
CA ARG A 123 6.82 -16.89 -10.21
C ARG A 123 7.50 -17.92 -9.31
N PRO A 124 8.84 -17.96 -9.15
CA PRO A 124 9.49 -18.96 -8.32
C PRO A 124 9.04 -18.94 -6.86
N MET A 125 8.79 -17.75 -6.33
CA MET A 125 8.31 -17.59 -4.94
C MET A 125 6.88 -18.10 -4.77
N LEU A 126 6.03 -17.87 -5.77
CA LEU A 126 4.66 -18.39 -5.77
C LEU A 126 4.63 -19.91 -5.93
N GLU A 127 5.50 -20.49 -6.75
CA GLU A 127 5.64 -21.94 -6.91
C GLU A 127 6.07 -22.60 -5.59
N ALA A 128 7.11 -22.08 -4.95
CA ALA A 128 7.57 -22.55 -3.65
C ALA A 128 6.49 -22.42 -2.56
N GLY A 129 5.81 -21.27 -2.51
CA GLY A 129 4.74 -21.05 -1.54
C GLY A 129 3.54 -21.98 -1.77
N LYS A 130 3.11 -22.16 -3.01
CA LYS A 130 1.98 -23.05 -3.33
C LYS A 130 2.27 -24.52 -3.02
N ALA A 131 3.53 -24.94 -3.16
CA ALA A 131 3.96 -26.29 -2.79
C ALA A 131 3.99 -26.52 -1.26
N ALA A 132 4.17 -25.45 -0.47
CA ALA A 132 4.33 -25.51 0.99
C ALA A 132 3.01 -25.33 1.77
N HIS A 133 1.94 -24.85 1.15
CA HIS A 133 0.70 -24.47 1.82
C HIS A 133 -0.52 -25.14 1.21
N GLN A 134 -1.62 -25.15 2.00
CA GLN A 134 -2.91 -25.63 1.51
C GLN A 134 -3.61 -24.59 0.63
N PRO A 135 -4.51 -25.00 -0.27
CA PRO A 135 -5.22 -24.07 -1.17
C PRO A 135 -5.99 -22.96 -0.44
N GLU A 136 -6.52 -23.24 0.75
CA GLU A 136 -7.30 -22.34 1.59
C GLU A 136 -6.45 -21.43 2.48
N ASP A 137 -5.15 -21.68 2.60
CA ASP A 137 -4.26 -20.83 3.37
C ASP A 137 -4.09 -19.46 2.70
N TYR A 138 -4.00 -18.43 3.55
CA TYR A 138 -3.78 -17.06 3.07
C TYR A 138 -2.31 -16.85 2.71
N VAL A 139 -2.07 -16.23 1.57
CA VAL A 139 -0.73 -16.06 1.00
C VAL A 139 0.19 -15.26 1.93
N LEU A 140 -0.30 -14.18 2.57
CA LEU A 140 0.54 -13.37 3.48
C LEU A 140 0.81 -14.05 4.82
N SER A 141 -0.15 -14.74 5.39
CA SER A 141 0.02 -15.38 6.69
C SER A 141 0.63 -16.78 6.61
N GLY A 142 0.51 -17.47 5.48
CA GLY A 142 0.85 -18.88 5.34
C GLY A 142 -0.02 -19.81 6.19
N THR A 143 -1.18 -19.36 6.64
CA THR A 143 -2.09 -20.13 7.50
C THR A 143 -3.55 -19.98 7.06
N SER A 144 -4.45 -20.77 7.66
CA SER A 144 -5.90 -20.71 7.42
C SER A 144 -6.57 -19.41 7.93
N LYS A 145 -5.83 -18.49 8.54
CA LYS A 145 -6.36 -17.21 9.05
C LYS A 145 -5.60 -16.04 8.46
N PRO A 146 -6.30 -14.95 8.04
CA PRO A 146 -5.64 -13.75 7.57
C PRO A 146 -4.94 -13.02 8.73
N LEU A 147 -3.96 -12.17 8.41
CA LEU A 147 -3.24 -11.39 9.41
C LEU A 147 -4.15 -10.33 10.04
N THR A 148 -4.02 -10.15 11.35
CA THR A 148 -4.52 -8.95 12.03
C THR A 148 -3.63 -7.74 11.71
N GLN A 149 -4.14 -6.53 11.91
CA GLN A 149 -3.36 -5.30 11.66
C GLN A 149 -2.08 -5.25 12.49
N CYS A 150 -2.17 -5.64 13.77
CA CYS A 150 -1.00 -5.67 14.65
C CYS A 150 0.04 -6.71 14.19
N GLN A 151 -0.39 -7.91 13.80
CA GLN A 151 0.51 -8.95 13.29
C GLN A 151 1.25 -8.45 12.04
N TYR A 152 0.50 -7.95 11.05
CA TYR A 152 1.10 -7.40 9.84
C TYR A 152 2.09 -6.27 10.16
N SER A 153 1.65 -5.27 10.93
CA SER A 153 2.47 -4.09 11.23
C SER A 153 3.71 -4.46 12.04
N HIS A 154 3.60 -5.43 12.95
CA HIS A 154 4.72 -5.88 13.77
C HIS A 154 5.77 -6.64 12.95
N GLN A 155 5.34 -7.62 12.15
CA GLN A 155 6.24 -8.40 11.30
C GLN A 155 6.92 -7.52 10.26
N TRP A 156 6.17 -6.65 9.60
CA TRP A 156 6.72 -5.69 8.64
C TRP A 156 7.73 -4.73 9.27
N MET A 157 7.43 -4.23 10.47
CA MET A 157 8.34 -3.34 11.21
C MET A 157 9.63 -4.07 11.62
N LEU A 158 9.53 -5.33 12.09
CA LEU A 158 10.72 -6.12 12.44
C LEU A 158 11.60 -6.34 11.21
N TYR A 159 11.05 -6.78 10.10
CA TYR A 159 11.75 -6.96 8.84
C TYR A 159 12.44 -5.66 8.38
N CYS A 160 11.70 -4.55 8.33
CA CYS A 160 12.29 -3.27 7.94
C CYS A 160 13.39 -2.80 8.91
N ARG A 161 13.26 -3.09 10.20
CA ARG A 161 14.28 -2.74 11.20
C ARG A 161 15.57 -3.55 11.02
N GLU A 162 15.47 -4.82 10.73
CA GLU A 162 16.61 -5.70 10.43
C GLU A 162 17.41 -5.22 9.21
N LEU A 163 16.69 -4.70 8.21
CA LEU A 163 17.31 -4.11 7.01
C LEU A 163 17.77 -2.66 7.17
N GLY A 164 17.61 -2.05 8.33
CA GLY A 164 17.91 -0.62 8.52
C GLY A 164 16.91 0.34 7.85
N LEU A 165 15.75 -0.16 7.41
CA LEU A 165 14.69 0.58 6.71
C LEU A 165 13.65 1.16 7.68
N CYS A 166 14.08 1.67 8.83
CA CYS A 166 13.21 2.31 9.83
C CYS A 166 13.77 3.64 10.29
N GLU A 167 12.87 4.60 10.48
CA GLU A 167 13.11 5.75 11.36
C GLU A 167 12.77 5.36 12.79
N SER A 168 13.55 5.86 13.77
CA SER A 168 13.24 5.70 15.19
C SER A 168 12.99 7.05 15.84
N TYR A 169 12.03 7.10 16.78
CA TYR A 169 11.77 8.26 17.61
C TYR A 169 11.31 7.83 19.00
N THR A 170 11.61 8.66 20.00
CA THR A 170 11.14 8.42 21.36
C THR A 170 9.71 8.92 21.53
N ARG A 171 8.81 8.04 21.94
CA ARG A 171 7.45 8.40 22.32
C ARG A 171 7.30 8.43 23.83
N THR A 172 6.99 9.59 24.34
CA THR A 172 6.65 9.78 25.76
C THR A 172 5.15 9.59 25.96
N THR A 173 4.75 8.69 26.83
CA THR A 173 3.35 8.41 27.16
C THR A 173 3.14 8.57 28.66
N LYS A 174 2.21 9.44 29.06
CA LYS A 174 1.75 9.53 30.45
C LYS A 174 0.77 8.38 30.72
N MET A 175 1.15 7.51 31.62
CA MET A 175 0.28 6.43 32.12
C MET A 175 -0.43 6.94 33.35
N PRO A 176 -1.78 7.03 33.34
CA PRO A 176 -2.53 7.49 34.49
C PRO A 176 -2.35 6.55 35.68
N ALA A 177 -2.59 7.06 36.88
CA ALA A 177 -2.64 6.23 38.07
C ALA A 177 -3.72 5.17 37.91
N TYR A 178 -3.40 3.91 38.21
CA TYR A 178 -4.32 2.79 38.13
C TYR A 178 -4.11 1.85 39.32
N GLN A 179 -5.14 1.59 40.08
CA GLN A 179 -5.10 0.82 41.32
C GLN A 179 -4.02 1.39 42.26
N ASN A 180 -3.03 0.59 42.69
CA ASN A 180 -1.94 0.98 43.57
C ASN A 180 -0.67 1.51 42.85
N ARG A 181 -0.78 1.83 41.54
CA ARG A 181 0.33 2.37 40.75
C ARG A 181 0.15 3.87 40.54
N PRO A 182 1.12 4.70 40.92
CA PRO A 182 1.08 6.14 40.69
C PRO A 182 1.17 6.46 39.19
N GLU A 183 0.77 7.66 38.83
CA GLU A 183 1.03 8.21 37.50
C GLU A 183 2.53 8.13 37.18
N ARG A 184 2.85 7.69 35.97
CA ARG A 184 4.22 7.60 35.52
C ARG A 184 4.36 8.00 34.05
N ILE A 185 5.50 8.56 33.72
CA ILE A 185 5.91 8.82 32.35
C ILE A 185 6.69 7.60 31.87
N VAL A 186 6.32 7.09 30.71
CA VAL A 186 7.00 5.97 30.05
C VAL A 186 7.51 6.46 28.70
N GLU A 187 8.81 6.35 28.52
CA GLU A 187 9.46 6.60 27.24
C GLU A 187 9.74 5.29 26.54
N ARG A 188 9.37 5.23 25.25
CA ARG A 188 9.60 4.06 24.41
C ARG A 188 10.16 4.50 23.07
N VAL A 189 11.18 3.81 22.60
CA VAL A 189 11.64 3.95 21.22
C VAL A 189 10.63 3.27 20.31
N VAL A 190 10.13 4.00 19.33
CA VAL A 190 9.18 3.54 18.32
C VAL A 190 9.89 3.52 16.98
N TYR A 191 9.78 2.41 16.28
CA TYR A 191 10.30 2.25 14.92
C TYR A 191 9.16 2.43 13.92
N LYS A 192 9.41 3.21 12.88
CA LYS A 192 8.47 3.46 11.78
C LYS A 192 9.12 3.05 10.46
N PRO A 193 8.57 2.05 9.76
CA PRO A 193 9.08 1.65 8.45
C PRO A 193 9.11 2.82 7.45
N LEU A 194 10.20 2.92 6.71
CA LEU A 194 10.37 3.89 5.61
C LEU A 194 9.61 3.46 4.35
N VAL A 195 9.34 2.16 4.21
CA VAL A 195 8.65 1.56 3.08
C VAL A 195 7.32 0.94 3.49
N THR A 196 6.33 1.00 2.62
CA THR A 196 4.97 0.52 2.86
C THR A 196 4.42 -0.21 1.64
N ALA A 197 3.50 -1.16 1.83
CA ALA A 197 2.79 -1.86 0.76
C ALA A 197 2.24 -0.92 -0.32
N HIS A 198 1.76 0.26 0.09
CA HIS A 198 1.18 1.21 -0.85
C HIS A 198 2.21 1.88 -1.76
N GLN A 199 3.44 2.07 -1.29
CA GLN A 199 4.55 2.58 -2.11
C GLN A 199 4.96 1.56 -3.17
N PHE A 200 4.98 0.26 -2.85
CA PHE A 200 5.21 -0.80 -3.85
C PHE A 200 4.10 -0.89 -4.89
N ARG A 201 2.84 -0.75 -4.47
CA ARG A 201 1.73 -0.64 -5.43
C ARG A 201 1.86 0.62 -6.32
N HIS A 202 2.36 1.71 -5.79
CA HIS A 202 2.64 2.92 -6.59
C HIS A 202 3.74 2.63 -7.60
N LEU A 203 4.81 1.96 -7.17
CA LEU A 203 5.90 1.50 -8.05
C LEU A 203 5.38 0.59 -9.17
N PHE A 204 4.46 -0.34 -8.87
CA PHE A 204 3.82 -1.16 -9.92
C PHE A 204 3.10 -0.28 -10.96
N ALA A 205 2.36 0.75 -10.52
CA ALA A 205 1.71 1.69 -11.44
C ALA A 205 2.72 2.46 -12.30
N THR A 206 3.85 2.84 -11.72
CA THR A 206 4.97 3.50 -12.42
C THR A 206 5.63 2.55 -13.42
N ASN A 207 5.85 1.30 -13.04
CA ASN A 207 6.40 0.27 -13.94
C ASN A 207 5.46 0.01 -15.14
N LEU A 208 4.14 0.02 -14.92
CA LEU A 208 3.18 -0.08 -16.03
C LEU A 208 3.29 1.10 -17.00
N PHE A 209 3.50 2.32 -16.49
CA PHE A 209 3.71 3.50 -17.32
C PHE A 209 4.97 3.38 -18.18
N TYR A 210 6.12 3.05 -17.57
CA TYR A 210 7.39 2.91 -18.30
C TYR A 210 7.41 1.72 -19.26
N ALA A 211 6.62 0.67 -18.97
CA ALA A 211 6.39 -0.44 -19.90
C ALA A 211 5.44 -0.08 -21.07
N GLY A 212 4.95 1.17 -21.14
CA GLY A 212 4.06 1.63 -22.21
C GLY A 212 2.64 1.05 -22.14
N VAL A 213 2.22 0.51 -20.97
CA VAL A 213 0.88 -0.06 -20.80
C VAL A 213 -0.18 1.06 -20.86
N PRO A 214 -1.20 0.92 -21.73
CA PRO A 214 -2.27 1.91 -21.82
C PRO A 214 -2.98 2.14 -20.50
N ASP A 215 -3.42 3.39 -20.21
CA ASP A 215 -4.06 3.77 -18.95
C ASP A 215 -5.33 2.96 -18.64
N MET A 216 -6.08 2.54 -19.65
CA MET A 216 -7.25 1.65 -19.48
C MET A 216 -6.85 0.26 -18.95
N VAL A 217 -5.79 -0.33 -19.50
CA VAL A 217 -5.28 -1.64 -19.08
C VAL A 217 -4.65 -1.54 -17.68
N ALA A 218 -3.88 -0.48 -17.43
CA ALA A 218 -3.32 -0.22 -16.11
C ALA A 218 -4.41 -0.01 -15.06
N GLN A 219 -5.51 0.67 -15.40
CA GLN A 219 -6.67 0.80 -14.53
C GLN A 219 -7.23 -0.57 -14.14
N GLN A 220 -7.39 -1.47 -15.10
CA GLN A 220 -7.88 -2.84 -14.86
C GLN A 220 -6.93 -3.62 -13.95
N LEU A 221 -5.63 -3.65 -14.28
CA LEU A 221 -4.61 -4.35 -13.48
C LEU A 221 -4.53 -3.84 -12.05
N LEU A 222 -4.63 -2.52 -11.85
CA LEU A 222 -4.63 -1.89 -10.54
C LEU A 222 -6.00 -2.01 -9.83
N GLY A 223 -7.09 -2.27 -10.55
CA GLY A 223 -8.43 -2.28 -9.99
C GLY A 223 -8.86 -0.90 -9.47
N HIS A 224 -8.50 0.17 -10.18
CA HIS A 224 -9.00 1.51 -9.86
C HIS A 224 -10.44 1.65 -10.33
N SER A 225 -11.34 2.01 -9.43
CA SER A 225 -12.75 2.26 -9.77
C SER A 225 -12.91 3.44 -10.73
N ASP A 226 -12.05 4.45 -10.58
CA ASP A 226 -12.02 5.65 -11.40
C ASP A 226 -10.70 5.72 -12.20
N ILE A 227 -10.82 5.84 -13.53
CA ILE A 227 -9.71 5.99 -14.46
C ILE A 227 -8.86 7.25 -14.16
N MET A 228 -9.47 8.29 -13.59
CA MET A 228 -8.77 9.51 -13.25
C MET A 228 -7.64 9.28 -12.24
N THR A 229 -7.75 8.25 -11.40
CA THR A 229 -6.68 7.87 -10.48
C THR A 229 -5.43 7.41 -11.24
N THR A 230 -5.59 6.55 -12.25
CA THR A 230 -4.48 6.09 -13.11
C THR A 230 -3.95 7.22 -13.97
N ARG A 231 -4.84 8.02 -14.58
CA ARG A 231 -4.45 9.16 -15.42
C ARG A 231 -3.63 10.22 -14.67
N ARG A 232 -3.96 10.51 -13.41
CA ARG A 232 -3.18 11.44 -12.58
C ARG A 232 -1.76 10.93 -12.35
N ILE A 233 -1.58 9.63 -12.09
CA ILE A 233 -0.25 9.03 -11.94
C ILE A 233 0.51 9.17 -13.26
N TYR A 234 -0.08 8.76 -14.38
CA TYR A 234 0.55 8.82 -15.70
C TYR A 234 0.86 10.24 -16.16
N GLN A 235 -0.04 11.18 -15.90
CA GLN A 235 0.21 12.61 -16.22
C GLN A 235 1.42 13.14 -15.43
N HIS A 236 1.49 12.85 -14.13
CA HIS A 236 2.63 13.28 -13.33
C HIS A 236 3.96 12.67 -13.80
N LEU A 237 3.95 11.40 -14.19
CA LEU A 237 5.14 10.72 -14.74
C LEU A 237 5.56 11.33 -16.08
N ARG A 238 4.61 11.64 -16.98
CA ARG A 238 4.88 12.35 -18.25
C ARG A 238 5.48 13.74 -17.99
N GLU A 239 4.94 14.49 -17.05
CA GLU A 239 5.46 15.82 -16.68
C GLU A 239 6.91 15.72 -16.17
N LYS A 240 7.21 14.71 -15.34
CA LYS A 240 8.57 14.42 -14.85
C LYS A 240 9.52 14.07 -15.99
N GLU A 241 9.11 13.20 -16.92
CA GLU A 241 9.90 12.83 -18.10
C GLU A 241 10.15 14.05 -19.01
N ASN A 242 9.12 14.83 -19.30
CA ASN A 242 9.25 16.04 -20.10
C ASN A 242 10.26 17.04 -19.50
N ALA A 243 10.20 17.25 -18.17
CA ALA A 243 11.16 18.10 -17.48
C ALA A 243 12.60 17.56 -17.59
N ARG A 244 12.79 16.24 -17.51
CA ARG A 244 14.08 15.58 -17.70
C ARG A 244 14.63 15.80 -19.12
N TYR A 245 13.79 15.57 -20.14
CA TYR A 245 14.20 15.77 -21.53
C TYR A 245 14.50 17.24 -21.84
N THR A 246 13.73 18.18 -21.28
CA THR A 246 14.00 19.61 -21.43
C THR A 246 15.36 19.98 -20.83
N ALA A 247 15.68 19.50 -19.64
CA ALA A 247 16.98 19.73 -19.01
C ALA A 247 18.14 19.10 -19.80
N GLN A 248 17.94 17.92 -20.38
CA GLN A 248 18.95 17.28 -21.25
C GLN A 248 19.18 18.09 -22.54
N LEU A 249 18.12 18.61 -23.15
CA LEU A 249 18.20 19.44 -24.34
C LEU A 249 18.95 20.74 -24.04
N ASP A 250 18.61 21.40 -22.92
CA ASP A 250 19.27 22.65 -22.50
C ASP A 250 20.77 22.43 -22.25
N ALA A 251 21.14 21.35 -21.56
CA ALA A 251 22.54 20.99 -21.34
C ALA A 251 23.28 20.65 -22.63
N TYR A 252 22.64 20.02 -23.62
CA TYR A 252 23.22 19.74 -24.92
C TYR A 252 23.45 21.02 -25.71
N VAL A 253 22.45 21.89 -25.78
CA VAL A 253 22.55 23.19 -26.51
C VAL A 253 23.64 24.07 -25.89
N SER A 254 23.68 24.18 -24.55
CA SER A 254 24.69 24.97 -23.83
C SER A 254 26.13 24.49 -24.03
N LYS A 255 26.34 23.20 -24.37
CA LYS A 255 27.66 22.65 -24.68
C LYS A 255 28.12 22.90 -26.10
N ASN A 256 27.19 23.15 -27.02
CA ASN A 256 27.45 23.26 -28.47
C ASN A 256 27.22 24.65 -29.03
N LEU A 257 26.99 25.64 -28.16
CA LEU A 257 27.06 27.08 -28.44
C LEU A 257 28.35 27.68 -27.92
#